data_9223200ce4f9c063b30790fc79fe503a
#
_entry.id   9223200ce4f9c063b30790fc79fe503a
#
_cell.length_a   1.000
_cell.length_b   1.000
_cell.length_c   1.000
_cell.angle_alpha   90.00
_cell.angle_beta   90.00
_cell.angle_gamma   90.00
#
_symmetry.space_group_name_H-M   'P 1'
#
loop_
_entity.id
_entity.type
_entity.pdbx_description
1 polymer ?
#
loop_
_entity_poly.entity_id
_entity_poly.type
_entity_poly.pdbx_seq_one_letter_code
_entity_poly.pdbx_strand_id
1 'polypeptide(L)'
;MGKVEKITIKLAMLFIGLSLLFPARVLAAEKNEINEITEKKQIIFLLDASKSMQGDGQWIEAADSACMIASALPKEYEVALLVYNTEIVYEEDFGNINQKTRHALETVELQGYTTPAVGLETAADMFNSAAADKRVVFISD
;
A
#
# COMPACT_ATOMS: atom_id res chain seq x y z
N MET A 1 -36.90 18.92 59.37
CA MET A 1 -35.88 19.46 58.48
C MET A 1 -34.62 18.57 58.37
N GLY A 2 -34.72 17.29 58.43
CA GLY A 2 -33.54 16.44 58.49
C GLY A 2 -33.47 15.27 57.47
N LYS A 3 -34.56 14.99 56.78
CA LYS A 3 -34.65 13.78 55.93
C LYS A 3 -34.47 14.06 54.44
N VAL A 4 -34.76 15.26 53.99
CA VAL A 4 -34.61 15.66 52.57
C VAL A 4 -33.19 16.02 52.22
N GLU A 5 -32.46 16.70 53.14
CA GLU A 5 -31.04 17.06 52.89
C GLU A 5 -30.11 15.84 52.79
N LYS A 6 -30.39 14.75 53.55
CA LYS A 6 -29.58 13.54 53.52
C LYS A 6 -29.74 12.74 52.23
N ILE A 7 -30.91 12.85 51.56
CA ILE A 7 -31.16 12.19 50.26
C ILE A 7 -30.46 12.95 49.15
N THR A 8 -30.48 14.28 49.21
CA THR A 8 -29.87 15.13 48.17
C THR A 8 -28.34 14.97 48.17
N ILE A 9 -27.70 14.88 49.33
CA ILE A 9 -26.25 14.68 49.47
C ILE A 9 -25.83 13.28 48.95
N LYS A 10 -26.64 12.24 49.27
CA LYS A 10 -26.38 10.88 48.73
C LYS A 10 -26.51 10.77 47.21
N LEU A 11 -27.49 11.49 46.64
CA LEU A 11 -27.69 11.52 45.19
C LEU A 11 -26.59 12.30 44.49
N ALA A 12 -26.11 13.41 45.06
CA ALA A 12 -24.99 14.19 44.55
C ALA A 12 -23.66 13.40 44.56
N MET A 13 -23.39 12.63 45.64
CA MET A 13 -22.20 11.76 45.71
C MET A 13 -22.26 10.58 44.72
N LEU A 14 -23.45 10.08 44.39
CA LEU A 14 -23.62 9.02 43.40
C LEU A 14 -23.29 9.51 41.98
N PHE A 15 -23.63 10.77 41.66
CA PHE A 15 -23.32 11.38 40.36
C PHE A 15 -21.85 11.74 40.19
N ILE A 16 -21.15 12.15 41.28
CA ILE A 16 -19.72 12.45 41.24
C ILE A 16 -18.89 11.17 41.08
N GLY A 17 -19.32 10.05 41.68
CA GLY A 17 -18.61 8.77 41.56
C GLY A 17 -18.73 8.14 40.16
N LEU A 18 -19.80 8.43 39.43
CA LEU A 18 -20.01 7.87 38.09
C LEU A 18 -19.28 8.64 36.97
N SER A 19 -18.99 9.92 37.19
CA SER A 19 -18.27 10.75 36.20
C SER A 19 -16.75 10.54 36.16
N LEU A 20 -16.18 9.89 37.21
CA LEU A 20 -14.74 9.60 37.27
C LEU A 20 -14.33 8.28 36.57
N LEU A 21 -15.30 7.44 36.18
CA LEU A 21 -15.03 6.16 35.53
C LEU A 21 -15.01 6.22 33.99
N PHE A 22 -15.45 7.33 33.38
CA PHE A 22 -15.55 7.44 31.93
C PHE A 22 -14.40 8.11 31.17
N PRO A 23 -13.55 8.99 31.74
CA PRO A 23 -12.58 9.72 30.92
C PRO A 23 -11.37 8.88 30.50
N ALA A 24 -11.05 7.80 31.22
CA ALA A 24 -9.82 7.03 30.93
C ALA A 24 -9.96 6.11 29.68
N ARG A 25 -11.17 5.66 29.36
CA ARG A 25 -11.39 4.79 28.19
C ARG A 25 -11.54 5.57 26.88
N VAL A 26 -12.08 6.77 26.92
CA VAL A 26 -12.21 7.62 25.72
C VAL A 26 -10.86 8.14 25.26
N LEU A 27 -9.98 8.54 26.20
CA LEU A 27 -8.62 8.97 25.89
C LEU A 27 -7.71 7.83 25.39
N ALA A 28 -7.95 6.58 25.82
CA ALA A 28 -7.20 5.42 25.33
C ALA A 28 -7.66 4.97 23.93
N ALA A 29 -8.93 5.17 23.59
CA ALA A 29 -9.45 4.87 22.25
C ALA A 29 -8.98 5.91 21.21
N GLU A 30 -8.98 7.21 21.58
CA GLU A 30 -8.47 8.28 20.71
C GLU A 30 -6.95 8.17 20.45
N LYS A 31 -6.19 7.68 21.44
CA LYS A 31 -4.74 7.52 21.30
C LYS A 31 -4.35 6.34 20.41
N ASN A 32 -5.24 5.35 20.21
CA ASN A 32 -5.00 4.22 19.30
C ASN A 32 -5.39 4.54 17.85
N GLU A 33 -6.33 5.46 17.61
CA GLU A 33 -6.70 5.85 16.24
C GLU A 33 -5.73 6.86 15.60
N ILE A 34 -4.99 7.63 16.41
CA ILE A 34 -4.02 8.61 15.89
C ILE A 34 -2.71 7.95 15.45
N ASN A 35 -2.44 6.70 15.86
CA ASN A 35 -1.18 6.00 15.55
C ASN A 35 -1.22 5.13 14.28
N GLU A 36 -2.32 5.11 13.52
CA GLU A 36 -2.43 4.32 12.27
C GLU A 36 -2.58 5.15 10.99
N ILE A 37 -2.16 6.41 10.99
CA ILE A 37 -1.83 7.06 9.71
C ILE A 37 -0.42 6.60 9.37
N THR A 38 -0.28 5.33 9.03
CA THR A 38 0.93 4.83 8.38
C THR A 38 0.98 5.54 7.03
N GLU A 39 1.91 6.47 6.88
CA GLU A 39 2.13 7.15 5.60
C GLU A 39 2.43 6.07 4.57
N LYS A 40 1.50 5.89 3.63
CA LYS A 40 1.65 4.89 2.58
C LYS A 40 2.81 5.24 1.67
N LYS A 41 3.63 4.25 1.38
CA LYS A 41 4.75 4.33 0.45
C LYS A 41 4.37 3.56 -0.81
N GLN A 42 4.68 4.10 -1.98
CA GLN A 42 4.32 3.50 -3.26
C GLN A 42 5.54 3.09 -4.05
N ILE A 43 5.55 1.85 -4.52
CA ILE A 43 6.60 1.31 -5.36
C ILE A 43 5.97 0.74 -6.64
N ILE A 44 6.50 1.15 -7.79
CA ILE A 44 6.15 0.60 -9.08
C ILE A 44 7.33 -0.22 -9.60
N PHE A 45 7.11 -1.50 -9.87
CA PHE A 45 8.04 -2.31 -10.65
C PHE A 45 7.75 -2.10 -12.13
N LEU A 46 8.74 -1.56 -12.84
CA LEU A 46 8.66 -1.28 -14.28
C LEU A 46 9.54 -2.27 -15.02
N LEU A 47 8.93 -3.23 -15.72
CA LEU A 47 9.60 -4.34 -16.38
C LEU A 47 9.63 -4.12 -17.89
N ASP A 48 10.80 -4.27 -18.46
CA ASP A 48 11.02 -4.28 -19.90
C ASP A 48 10.61 -5.63 -20.52
N ALA A 49 9.67 -5.61 -21.45
CA ALA A 49 9.22 -6.77 -22.23
C ALA A 49 9.63 -6.66 -23.70
N SER A 50 10.73 -5.98 -23.97
CA SER A 50 11.29 -5.90 -25.30
C SER A 50 11.86 -7.24 -25.76
N LYS A 51 12.15 -7.34 -27.05
CA LYS A 51 12.64 -8.58 -27.64
C LYS A 51 13.98 -9.06 -27.09
N SER A 52 14.83 -8.17 -26.57
CA SER A 52 16.12 -8.53 -25.95
C SER A 52 15.93 -9.40 -24.71
N MET A 53 14.86 -9.19 -23.95
CA MET A 53 14.52 -9.97 -22.76
C MET A 53 14.15 -11.44 -23.05
N GLN A 54 14.12 -11.90 -24.30
CA GLN A 54 13.86 -13.30 -24.68
C GLN A 54 15.05 -14.24 -24.37
N GLY A 55 16.25 -13.68 -24.14
CA GLY A 55 17.47 -14.48 -23.93
C GLY A 55 17.50 -15.16 -22.55
N ASP A 56 17.99 -16.42 -22.51
CA ASP A 56 18.41 -17.16 -21.32
C ASP A 56 17.49 -17.12 -20.09
N GLY A 57 16.16 -16.92 -20.29
CA GLY A 57 15.21 -16.85 -19.19
C GLY A 57 15.14 -15.50 -18.46
N GLN A 58 15.79 -14.47 -18.98
CA GLN A 58 15.87 -13.13 -18.34
C GLN A 58 14.49 -12.58 -17.97
N TRP A 59 13.50 -12.72 -18.87
CA TRP A 59 12.13 -12.29 -18.58
C TRP A 59 11.52 -13.00 -17.35
N ILE A 60 11.65 -14.33 -17.32
CA ILE A 60 11.09 -15.14 -16.21
C ILE A 60 11.76 -14.75 -14.89
N GLU A 61 13.09 -14.59 -14.89
CA GLU A 61 13.84 -14.17 -13.71
C GLU A 61 13.46 -12.76 -13.27
N ALA A 62 13.26 -11.81 -14.19
CA ALA A 62 12.83 -10.46 -13.89
C ALA A 62 11.42 -10.43 -13.28
N ALA A 63 10.46 -11.13 -13.90
CA ALA A 63 9.08 -11.21 -13.44
C ALA A 63 8.97 -11.90 -12.06
N ASP A 64 9.65 -13.02 -11.88
CA ASP A 64 9.68 -13.75 -10.60
C ASP A 64 10.34 -12.92 -9.50
N SER A 65 11.45 -12.24 -9.79
CA SER A 65 12.14 -11.39 -8.83
C SER A 65 11.25 -10.22 -8.40
N ALA A 66 10.58 -9.55 -9.34
CA ALA A 66 9.64 -8.47 -9.02
C ALA A 66 8.50 -8.95 -8.11
N CYS A 67 7.87 -10.08 -8.43
CA CYS A 67 6.80 -10.67 -7.63
C CYS A 67 7.29 -11.11 -6.23
N MET A 68 8.47 -11.68 -6.15
CA MET A 68 9.07 -12.11 -4.87
C MET A 68 9.38 -10.92 -3.96
N ILE A 69 10.02 -9.87 -4.50
CA ILE A 69 10.34 -8.66 -3.74
C ILE A 69 9.04 -7.98 -3.31
N ALA A 70 8.07 -7.80 -4.21
CA ALA A 70 6.78 -7.20 -3.91
C ALA A 70 6.05 -7.90 -2.74
N SER A 71 6.08 -9.24 -2.72
CA SER A 71 5.45 -10.04 -1.67
C SER A 71 6.19 -9.98 -0.33
N ALA A 72 7.47 -9.62 -0.32
CA ALA A 72 8.30 -9.50 0.88
C ALA A 72 8.29 -8.09 1.49
N LEU A 73 7.74 -7.10 0.80
CA LEU A 73 7.70 -5.72 1.29
C LEU A 73 6.77 -5.60 2.51
N PRO A 74 7.10 -4.72 3.48
CA PRO A 74 6.23 -4.40 4.60
C PRO A 74 4.87 -3.83 4.15
N LYS A 75 3.84 -3.96 5.00
CA LYS A 75 2.44 -3.60 4.66
C LYS A 75 2.20 -2.10 4.39
N GLU A 76 3.11 -1.25 4.82
CA GLU A 76 3.07 0.19 4.50
C GLU A 76 3.38 0.49 3.04
N TYR A 77 3.89 -0.48 2.28
CA TYR A 77 4.13 -0.34 0.85
C TYR A 77 2.92 -0.82 0.05
N GLU A 78 2.45 0.03 -0.84
CA GLU A 78 1.55 -0.31 -1.93
C GLU A 78 2.39 -0.56 -3.18
N VAL A 79 2.17 -1.68 -3.82
CA VAL A 79 2.97 -2.09 -4.98
C VAL A 79 2.11 -2.10 -6.23
N ALA A 80 2.60 -1.49 -7.30
CA ALA A 80 2.05 -1.61 -8.64
C ALA A 80 3.09 -2.25 -9.57
N LEU A 81 2.63 -2.76 -10.70
CA LEU A 81 3.48 -3.39 -11.68
C LEU A 81 3.11 -2.93 -13.07
N LEU A 82 4.10 -2.44 -13.81
CA LEU A 82 3.99 -2.05 -15.21
C LEU A 82 4.94 -2.88 -16.07
N VAL A 83 4.45 -3.34 -17.18
CA VAL A 83 5.26 -3.99 -18.22
C VAL A 83 5.16 -3.19 -19.49
N TYR A 84 6.28 -2.87 -20.09
CA TYR A 84 6.35 -2.05 -21.27
C TYR A 84 7.32 -2.61 -22.32
N ASN A 85 7.12 -2.23 -23.56
CA ASN A 85 8.08 -2.32 -24.65
C ASN A 85 8.07 -1.02 -25.46
N THR A 86 7.43 -0.96 -26.61
CA THR A 86 7.08 0.27 -27.35
C THR A 86 5.80 0.94 -26.80
N GLU A 87 5.03 0.21 -26.01
CA GLU A 87 3.80 0.63 -25.35
C GLU A 87 3.66 -0.08 -23.99
N ILE A 88 2.66 0.26 -23.19
CA ILE A 88 2.31 -0.51 -21.99
C ILE A 88 1.58 -1.78 -22.42
N VAL A 89 2.14 -2.93 -22.09
CA VAL A 89 1.58 -4.25 -22.46
C VAL A 89 0.87 -4.94 -21.28
N TYR A 90 1.18 -4.53 -20.05
CA TYR A 90 0.47 -4.99 -18.86
C TYR A 90 0.56 -3.92 -17.74
N GLU A 91 -0.53 -3.77 -17.02
CA GLU A 91 -0.64 -2.86 -15.87
C GLU A 91 -1.39 -3.55 -14.74
N GLU A 92 -0.80 -3.55 -13.55
CA GLU A 92 -1.44 -3.93 -12.29
C GLU A 92 -1.39 -2.72 -11.36
N ASP A 93 -2.55 -2.22 -10.95
CA ASP A 93 -2.67 -1.07 -10.06
C ASP A 93 -2.16 -1.37 -8.64
N PHE A 94 -1.98 -0.33 -7.84
CA PHE A 94 -1.49 -0.47 -6.45
C PHE A 94 -2.34 -1.44 -5.63
N GLY A 95 -1.69 -2.48 -5.13
CA GLY A 95 -2.36 -3.54 -4.38
C GLY A 95 -1.42 -4.66 -3.94
N ASN A 96 -1.99 -5.84 -3.81
CA ASN A 96 -1.23 -7.04 -3.49
C ASN A 96 -0.87 -7.81 -4.76
N ILE A 97 0.40 -7.85 -5.09
CA ILE A 97 0.93 -8.72 -6.12
C ILE A 97 0.76 -10.17 -5.67
N ASN A 98 0.09 -10.96 -6.46
CA ASN A 98 -0.33 -12.30 -6.11
C ASN A 98 -0.09 -13.31 -7.24
N GLN A 99 -0.56 -14.55 -7.03
CA GLN A 99 -0.36 -15.63 -8.00
C GLN A 99 -1.05 -15.37 -9.36
N LYS A 100 -2.16 -14.62 -9.37
CA LYS A 100 -2.84 -14.23 -10.61
C LYS A 100 -1.98 -13.26 -11.43
N THR A 101 -1.35 -12.29 -10.75
CA THR A 101 -0.40 -11.34 -11.37
C THR A 101 0.76 -12.12 -11.98
N ARG A 102 1.37 -13.05 -11.24
CA ARG A 102 2.46 -13.90 -11.75
C ARG A 102 2.05 -14.66 -13.00
N HIS A 103 0.88 -15.29 -13.00
CA HIS A 103 0.38 -16.03 -14.17
C HIS A 103 0.13 -15.10 -15.37
N ALA A 104 -0.33 -13.87 -15.15
CA ALA A 104 -0.48 -12.88 -16.21
C ALA A 104 0.88 -12.53 -16.86
N LEU A 105 1.93 -12.37 -16.03
CA LEU A 105 3.28 -12.10 -16.53
C LEU A 105 3.87 -13.24 -17.37
N GLU A 106 3.54 -14.50 -17.07
CA GLU A 106 3.96 -15.67 -17.87
C GLU A 106 3.38 -15.62 -19.30
N THR A 107 2.27 -14.90 -19.49
CA THR A 107 1.59 -14.79 -20.79
C THR A 107 2.00 -13.55 -21.59
N VAL A 108 2.85 -12.70 -21.05
CA VAL A 108 3.34 -11.50 -21.73
C VAL A 108 4.17 -11.89 -22.95
N GLU A 109 3.82 -11.32 -24.08
CA GLU A 109 4.55 -11.52 -25.34
C GLU A 109 5.74 -10.55 -25.41
N LEU A 110 6.95 -11.11 -25.49
CA LEU A 110 8.18 -10.32 -25.58
C LEU A 110 8.41 -9.89 -27.04
N GLN A 111 8.25 -8.60 -27.30
CA GLN A 111 8.33 -8.05 -28.65
C GLN A 111 8.70 -6.56 -28.66
N GLY A 112 8.97 -6.04 -29.85
CA GLY A 112 9.22 -4.62 -30.04
C GLY A 112 10.58 -4.16 -29.53
N TYR A 113 10.68 -2.85 -29.32
CA TYR A 113 11.87 -2.16 -28.85
C TYR A 113 11.64 -1.63 -27.44
N THR A 114 12.71 -1.35 -26.73
CA THR A 114 12.70 -0.71 -25.44
C THR A 114 12.42 0.78 -25.56
N THR A 115 11.29 1.26 -25.03
CA THR A 115 10.94 2.68 -24.99
C THR A 115 10.66 3.09 -23.53
N PRO A 116 11.70 3.32 -22.71
CA PRO A 116 11.56 3.58 -21.28
C PRO A 116 10.69 4.77 -20.95
N ALA A 117 10.63 5.79 -21.82
CA ALA A 117 9.83 6.98 -21.60
C ALA A 117 8.35 6.64 -21.38
N VAL A 118 7.78 5.73 -22.18
CA VAL A 118 6.37 5.31 -22.07
C VAL A 118 6.10 4.73 -20.67
N GLY A 119 6.96 3.83 -20.21
CA GLY A 119 6.82 3.21 -18.89
C GLY A 119 6.97 4.22 -17.75
N LEU A 120 7.96 5.13 -17.85
CA LEU A 120 8.21 6.12 -16.82
C LEU A 120 7.14 7.20 -16.74
N GLU A 121 6.58 7.64 -17.87
CA GLU A 121 5.46 8.57 -17.91
C GLU A 121 4.21 7.96 -17.27
N THR A 122 3.85 6.73 -17.65
CA THR A 122 2.73 6.00 -17.05
C THR A 122 2.94 5.81 -15.54
N ALA A 123 4.13 5.39 -15.12
CA ALA A 123 4.45 5.24 -13.70
C ALA A 123 4.31 6.54 -12.92
N ALA A 124 4.71 7.67 -13.50
CA ALA A 124 4.58 8.98 -12.87
C ALA A 124 3.10 9.36 -12.64
N ASP A 125 2.24 9.05 -13.61
CA ASP A 125 0.80 9.34 -13.54
C ASP A 125 0.05 8.43 -12.57
N MET A 126 0.54 7.20 -12.34
CA MET A 126 -0.06 6.26 -11.39
C MET A 126 0.11 6.66 -9.93
N PHE A 127 1.16 7.39 -9.57
CA PHE A 127 1.43 7.72 -8.17
C PHE A 127 0.38 8.62 -7.56
N ASN A 128 -0.14 8.22 -6.39
CA ASN A 128 -0.98 9.10 -5.58
C ASN A 128 -0.16 10.28 -5.06
N SER A 129 -0.66 11.50 -5.23
CA SER A 129 -0.01 12.73 -4.77
C SER A 129 0.23 12.76 -3.25
N ALA A 130 -0.61 12.06 -2.47
CA ALA A 130 -0.54 12.00 -1.00
C ALA A 130 0.44 10.92 -0.47
N ALA A 131 1.05 10.10 -1.33
CA ALA A 131 2.02 9.09 -0.87
C ALA A 131 3.30 9.77 -0.36
N ALA A 132 3.78 9.32 0.81
CA ALA A 132 4.96 9.89 1.48
C ALA A 132 6.28 9.56 0.77
N ASP A 133 6.35 8.39 0.13
CA ASP A 133 7.52 7.92 -0.60
C ASP A 133 7.05 7.28 -1.92
N LYS A 134 7.71 7.61 -3.02
CA LYS A 134 7.37 7.15 -4.37
C LYS A 134 8.64 6.65 -5.05
N ARG A 135 8.61 5.39 -5.46
CA ARG A 135 9.78 4.74 -6.08
C ARG A 135 9.38 3.97 -7.32
N VAL A 136 10.23 4.04 -8.34
CA VAL A 136 10.19 3.15 -9.51
C VAL A 136 11.40 2.24 -9.43
N VAL A 137 11.17 0.93 -9.49
CA VAL A 137 12.20 -0.09 -9.65
C VAL A 137 12.17 -0.51 -11.11
N PHE A 138 13.18 -0.08 -11.84
CA PHE A 138 13.32 -0.34 -13.27
C PHE A 138 14.12 -1.63 -13.49
N ILE A 139 13.56 -2.56 -14.29
CA ILE A 139 14.18 -3.86 -14.59
C ILE A 139 14.24 -4.02 -16.12
N SER A 140 15.42 -4.08 -16.64
CA SER A 140 15.76 -4.23 -18.08
C SER A 140 17.10 -4.93 -18.19
N ASP A 141 17.45 -5.45 -19.39
CA ASP A 141 18.75 -5.99 -19.74
C ASP A 141 19.80 -4.92 -20.08
#